data_d17e1dc85b8e01663f244a841a7e7ec9
#
_entry.id   d17e1dc85b8e01663f244a841a7e7ec9
#
_cell.length_a   1.000
_cell.length_b   1.000
_cell.length_c   1.000
_cell.angle_alpha   90.00
_cell.angle_beta   90.00
_cell.angle_gamma   90.00
#
_symmetry.space_group_name_H-M   'P 1'
#
loop_
_entity.id
_entity.type
_entity.pdbx_description
1 polymer ?
#
loop_
_entity_poly.entity_id
_entity_poly.type
_entity_poly.pdbx_seq_one_letter_code
_entity_poly.pdbx_strand_id
1 'polypeptide(L)'
;MHDPYPLPVGYEYEPRHFTVERAEQEGKLADCGIEPGVHGDRVDLTFLGFPILDAMMAPGVPLTGQVHVYQRFIQKAPLLLGQNLHMSGRISAIEPVAKGEVVRWSFDVAGDDGRVLVLVDRAGLRSLPNTTGSNGATDFLVPPSEERTGFT
;
A
#
# COMPACT_ATOMS: atom_id res chain seq x y z
N MET A 1 12.00 -21.38 13.78
CA MET A 1 12.91 -20.31 13.29
C MET A 1 12.14 -19.47 12.30
N HIS A 2 12.09 -18.20 12.54
CA HIS A 2 11.39 -17.27 11.64
C HIS A 2 12.35 -16.79 10.56
N ASP A 3 11.92 -16.86 9.34
CA ASP A 3 12.66 -16.26 8.26
C ASP A 3 12.33 -14.76 8.15
N PRO A 4 13.35 -13.91 8.09
CA PRO A 4 13.13 -12.49 7.87
C PRO A 4 12.41 -12.25 6.54
N TYR A 5 11.84 -11.05 6.38
CA TYR A 5 11.23 -10.69 5.10
C TYR A 5 12.26 -10.88 3.97
N PRO A 6 11.90 -11.61 2.91
CA PRO A 6 12.90 -12.08 1.94
C PRO A 6 13.49 -10.98 1.05
N LEU A 7 12.88 -9.80 1.03
CA LEU A 7 13.37 -8.66 0.25
C LEU A 7 13.98 -7.59 1.17
N PRO A 8 15.07 -6.93 0.76
CA PRO A 8 15.75 -5.95 1.60
C PRO A 8 15.07 -4.59 1.61
N VAL A 9 15.37 -3.78 2.61
CA VAL A 9 15.07 -2.35 2.60
C VAL A 9 15.71 -1.71 1.36
N GLY A 10 14.95 -0.85 0.68
CA GLY A 10 15.37 -0.23 -0.56
C GLY A 10 15.04 -1.04 -1.81
N TYR A 11 14.53 -2.29 -1.67
CA TYR A 11 14.07 -3.05 -2.81
C TYR A 11 13.00 -2.26 -3.57
N GLU A 12 13.20 -2.10 -4.88
CA GLU A 12 12.26 -1.42 -5.77
C GLU A 12 11.45 -2.44 -6.56
N TYR A 13 10.14 -2.34 -6.45
CA TYR A 13 9.22 -3.18 -7.21
C TYR A 13 9.20 -2.76 -8.67
N GLU A 14 8.93 -3.71 -9.55
CA GLU A 14 8.78 -3.42 -10.96
C GLU A 14 7.61 -2.45 -11.18
N PRO A 15 7.83 -1.34 -11.92
CA PRO A 15 6.77 -0.38 -12.19
C PRO A 15 5.58 -1.03 -12.90
N ARG A 16 4.40 -0.61 -12.54
CA ARG A 16 3.15 -1.11 -13.10
C ARG A 16 2.33 0.00 -13.73
N HIS A 17 1.68 -0.35 -14.82
CA HIS A 17 0.71 0.49 -15.50
C HIS A 17 -0.67 -0.09 -15.25
N PHE A 18 -1.64 0.76 -14.94
CA PHE A 18 -3.02 0.32 -14.75
C PHE A 18 -3.99 1.46 -14.99
N THR A 19 -5.24 1.08 -15.20
CA THR A 19 -6.39 1.98 -15.23
C THR A 19 -7.42 1.46 -14.26
N VAL A 20 -8.26 2.33 -13.72
CA VAL A 20 -9.46 1.94 -12.99
C VAL A 20 -10.66 2.24 -13.87
N GLU A 21 -11.34 1.20 -14.32
CA GLU A 21 -12.50 1.34 -15.18
C GLU A 21 -13.76 1.65 -14.36
N ARG A 22 -14.64 2.48 -14.93
CA ARG A 22 -15.89 2.87 -14.27
C ARG A 22 -16.72 1.67 -13.85
N ALA A 23 -16.92 0.71 -14.74
CA ALA A 23 -17.73 -0.48 -14.46
C ALA A 23 -17.15 -1.33 -13.32
N GLU A 24 -15.84 -1.43 -13.24
CA GLU A 24 -15.16 -2.14 -12.17
C GLU A 24 -15.36 -1.46 -10.82
N GLN A 25 -15.13 -0.16 -10.74
CA GLN A 25 -15.32 0.59 -9.49
C GLN A 25 -16.79 0.59 -9.04
N GLU A 26 -17.71 0.90 -9.94
CA GLU A 26 -19.13 0.96 -9.62
C GLU A 26 -19.67 -0.42 -9.19
N GLY A 27 -19.21 -1.49 -9.82
CA GLY A 27 -19.56 -2.85 -9.43
C GLY A 27 -19.12 -3.19 -8.01
N LYS A 28 -17.91 -2.86 -7.64
CA LYS A 28 -17.40 -3.10 -6.28
C LYS A 28 -18.05 -2.21 -5.23
N LEU A 29 -18.33 -0.97 -5.54
CA LEU A 29 -19.08 -0.08 -4.64
C LEU A 29 -20.47 -0.62 -4.38
N ALA A 30 -21.16 -1.07 -5.42
CA ALA A 30 -22.49 -1.68 -5.29
C ALA A 30 -22.47 -2.95 -4.43
N ASP A 31 -21.46 -3.81 -4.59
CA ASP A 31 -21.28 -5.01 -3.76
C ASP A 31 -21.06 -4.68 -2.28
N CYS A 32 -20.52 -3.51 -1.99
CA CYS A 32 -20.36 -3.00 -0.63
C CYS A 32 -21.58 -2.21 -0.12
N GLY A 33 -22.67 -2.12 -0.90
CA GLY A 33 -23.84 -1.34 -0.55
C GLY A 33 -23.64 0.17 -0.66
N ILE A 34 -22.64 0.61 -1.40
CA ILE A 34 -22.32 2.02 -1.63
C ILE A 34 -22.90 2.43 -2.98
N GLU A 35 -23.48 3.64 -3.04
CA GLU A 35 -24.01 4.18 -4.28
C GLU A 35 -22.91 4.26 -5.34
N PRO A 36 -23.08 3.62 -6.52
CA PRO A 36 -22.01 3.53 -7.52
C PRO A 36 -21.46 4.87 -8.00
N GLY A 37 -22.30 5.89 -8.10
CA GLY A 37 -21.90 7.22 -8.61
C GLY A 37 -21.31 8.16 -7.56
N VAL A 38 -21.08 7.73 -6.33
CA VAL A 38 -20.66 8.59 -5.21
C VAL A 38 -19.35 9.35 -5.46
N HIS A 39 -18.43 8.77 -6.20
CA HIS A 39 -17.14 9.40 -6.53
C HIS A 39 -17.15 10.16 -7.87
N GLY A 40 -18.24 10.14 -8.63
CA GLY A 40 -18.29 10.74 -9.97
C GLY A 40 -17.26 10.12 -10.89
N ASP A 41 -16.41 10.94 -11.50
CA ASP A 41 -15.32 10.49 -12.40
C ASP A 41 -14.01 10.19 -11.70
N ARG A 42 -13.99 10.24 -10.37
CA ARG A 42 -12.78 10.03 -9.56
C ARG A 42 -12.64 8.59 -9.12
N VAL A 43 -11.40 8.14 -9.06
CA VAL A 43 -11.07 6.85 -8.47
C VAL A 43 -11.23 6.90 -6.96
N ASP A 44 -11.91 5.93 -6.40
CA ASP A 44 -11.87 5.63 -4.98
C ASP A 44 -10.45 5.13 -4.63
N LEU A 45 -9.73 5.84 -3.77
CA LEU A 45 -8.34 5.52 -3.45
C LEU A 45 -8.16 4.11 -2.86
N THR A 46 -9.19 3.53 -2.28
CA THR A 46 -9.13 2.15 -1.76
C THR A 46 -8.88 1.12 -2.87
N PHE A 47 -9.21 1.45 -4.13
CA PHE A 47 -8.88 0.61 -5.29
C PHE A 47 -7.38 0.44 -5.51
N LEU A 48 -6.56 1.36 -5.03
CA LEU A 48 -5.10 1.25 -5.13
C LEU A 48 -4.55 0.04 -4.35
N GLY A 49 -5.32 -0.51 -3.43
CA GLY A 49 -4.96 -1.74 -2.72
C GLY A 49 -4.69 -2.91 -3.66
N PHE A 50 -5.43 -3.06 -4.75
CA PHE A 50 -5.27 -4.17 -5.68
C PHE A 50 -3.93 -4.13 -6.43
N PRO A 51 -3.59 -3.06 -7.19
CA PRO A 51 -2.31 -3.00 -7.88
C PRO A 51 -1.11 -3.01 -6.92
N ILE A 52 -1.27 -2.49 -5.70
CA ILE A 52 -0.23 -2.57 -4.68
C ILE A 52 0.01 -4.01 -4.24
N LEU A 53 -1.04 -4.76 -3.95
CA LEU A 53 -0.92 -6.18 -3.57
C LEU A 53 -0.32 -7.01 -4.69
N ASP A 54 -0.76 -6.79 -5.93
CA ASP A 54 -0.19 -7.47 -7.10
C ASP A 54 1.31 -7.20 -7.24
N ALA A 55 1.74 -5.96 -7.04
CA ALA A 55 3.15 -5.60 -7.06
C ALA A 55 3.93 -6.27 -5.94
N MET A 56 3.38 -6.30 -4.74
CA MET A 56 4.02 -6.93 -3.57
C MET A 56 4.18 -8.45 -3.74
N MET A 57 3.25 -9.11 -4.40
CA MET A 57 3.29 -10.57 -4.63
C MET A 57 4.12 -10.96 -5.85
N ALA A 58 4.34 -10.06 -6.80
CA ALA A 58 5.02 -10.37 -8.06
C ALA A 58 6.42 -10.99 -7.89
N PRO A 59 7.25 -10.59 -6.91
CA PRO A 59 8.52 -11.26 -6.65
C PRO A 59 8.43 -12.66 -6.05
N GLY A 60 7.23 -13.20 -5.86
CA GLY A 60 7.02 -14.53 -5.28
C GLY A 60 6.94 -14.55 -3.75
N VAL A 61 6.80 -13.38 -3.12
CA VAL A 61 6.62 -13.28 -1.66
C VAL A 61 5.15 -13.46 -1.31
N PRO A 62 4.79 -14.51 -0.55
CA PRO A 62 3.41 -14.71 -0.14
C PRO A 62 3.00 -13.68 0.91
N LEU A 63 1.74 -13.29 0.89
CA LEU A 63 1.15 -12.42 1.92
C LEU A 63 0.70 -13.20 3.16
N THR A 64 0.77 -14.52 3.12
CA THR A 64 0.39 -15.38 4.24
C THR A 64 1.23 -15.07 5.50
N GLY A 65 0.58 -14.98 6.63
CA GLY A 65 1.25 -14.68 7.89
C GLY A 65 1.55 -13.19 8.13
N GLN A 66 1.01 -12.34 7.27
CA GLN A 66 1.16 -10.90 7.37
C GLN A 66 -0.19 -10.24 7.69
N VAL A 67 -0.19 -9.34 8.65
CA VAL A 67 -1.36 -8.53 9.02
C VAL A 67 -1.15 -7.11 8.54
N HIS A 68 -2.10 -6.59 7.79
CA HIS A 68 -2.10 -5.20 7.38
C HIS A 68 -2.44 -4.32 8.59
N VAL A 69 -1.54 -3.45 8.99
CA VAL A 69 -1.69 -2.66 10.22
C VAL A 69 -1.77 -1.16 9.99
N TYR A 70 -1.35 -0.70 8.83
CA TYR A 70 -1.35 0.73 8.53
C TYR A 70 -1.45 0.98 7.04
N GLN A 71 -2.22 2.01 6.68
CA GLN A 71 -2.26 2.53 5.32
C GLN A 71 -2.60 4.01 5.35
N ARG A 72 -1.85 4.80 4.60
CA ARG A 72 -2.03 6.24 4.45
C ARG A 72 -1.98 6.60 2.98
N PHE A 73 -2.96 7.38 2.55
CA PHE A 73 -2.98 8.01 1.24
C PHE A 73 -2.71 9.50 1.39
N ILE A 74 -1.80 10.03 0.60
CA ILE A 74 -1.59 11.47 0.46
C ILE A 74 -1.94 11.83 -0.97
N GLN A 75 -3.12 12.38 -1.16
CA GLN A 75 -3.62 12.77 -2.47
C GLN A 75 -3.18 14.19 -2.82
N LYS A 76 -2.52 14.33 -3.95
CA LYS A 76 -2.07 15.62 -4.51
C LYS A 76 -2.99 16.13 -5.56
N ALA A 77 -3.53 15.22 -6.35
CA ALA A 77 -4.51 15.49 -7.39
C ALA A 77 -5.44 14.29 -7.52
N PRO A 78 -6.67 14.48 -8.01
CA PRO A 78 -7.57 13.37 -8.19
C PRO A 78 -7.05 12.39 -9.24
N LEU A 79 -7.25 11.10 -8.98
CA LEU A 79 -7.13 10.06 -9.98
C LEU A 79 -8.47 9.96 -10.71
N LEU A 80 -8.43 9.88 -12.02
CA LEU A 80 -9.63 9.82 -12.83
C LEU A 80 -9.88 8.40 -13.36
N LEU A 81 -11.14 8.02 -13.45
CA LEU A 81 -11.54 6.76 -14.08
C LEU A 81 -11.08 6.75 -15.55
N GLY A 82 -10.52 5.64 -16.00
CA GLY A 82 -9.97 5.48 -17.34
C GLY A 82 -8.61 6.15 -17.59
N GLN A 83 -8.07 6.87 -16.61
CA GLN A 83 -6.75 7.49 -16.72
C GLN A 83 -5.65 6.44 -16.72
N ASN A 84 -4.63 6.62 -17.56
CA ASN A 84 -3.41 5.82 -17.48
C ASN A 84 -2.62 6.19 -16.24
N LEU A 85 -2.42 5.23 -15.36
CA LEU A 85 -1.72 5.41 -14.11
C LEU A 85 -0.46 4.55 -14.07
N HIS A 86 0.57 5.09 -13.49
CA HIS A 86 1.89 4.47 -13.35
C HIS A 86 2.20 4.36 -11.87
N MET A 87 2.48 3.16 -11.41
CA MET A 87 2.79 2.92 -10.01
C MET A 87 4.21 2.38 -9.86
N SER A 88 4.96 2.98 -8.98
CA SER A 88 6.26 2.49 -8.53
C SER A 88 6.28 2.41 -7.01
N GLY A 89 7.06 1.50 -6.46
CA GLY A 89 7.09 1.30 -5.02
C GLY A 89 8.38 0.67 -4.54
N ARG A 90 8.61 0.78 -3.26
CA ARG A 90 9.79 0.24 -2.60
C ARG A 90 9.49 -0.18 -1.17
N ILE A 91 10.35 -1.01 -0.62
CA ILE A 91 10.41 -1.28 0.81
C ILE A 91 11.16 -0.13 1.46
N SER A 92 10.48 0.65 2.29
CA SER A 92 11.04 1.84 2.92
C SER A 92 11.70 1.55 4.27
N ALA A 93 11.21 0.55 5.01
CA ALA A 93 11.78 0.13 6.29
C ALA A 93 11.38 -1.30 6.63
N ILE A 94 12.20 -1.96 7.43
CA ILE A 94 11.90 -3.22 8.11
C ILE A 94 12.34 -3.03 9.56
N GLU A 95 11.39 -3.05 10.48
CA GLU A 95 11.63 -2.73 11.88
C GLU A 95 11.35 -3.96 12.74
N PRO A 96 12.32 -4.40 13.58
CA PRO A 96 12.04 -5.45 14.54
C PRO A 96 11.08 -4.92 15.61
N VAL A 97 10.11 -5.75 15.98
CA VAL A 97 9.16 -5.48 17.07
C VAL A 97 9.06 -6.71 17.97
N ALA A 98 8.44 -6.57 19.15
CA ALA A 98 8.39 -7.64 20.14
C ALA A 98 7.79 -8.95 19.59
N LYS A 99 6.83 -8.88 18.65
CA LYS A 99 6.15 -10.05 18.09
C LYS A 99 6.59 -10.43 16.68
N GLY A 100 7.61 -9.79 16.16
CA GLY A 100 8.03 -10.07 14.80
C GLY A 100 8.77 -8.92 14.15
N GLU A 101 8.32 -8.54 12.98
CA GLU A 101 8.84 -7.38 12.25
C GLU A 101 7.71 -6.62 11.57
N VAL A 102 7.88 -5.32 11.47
CA VAL A 102 7.00 -4.45 10.66
C VAL A 102 7.74 -4.10 9.39
N VAL A 103 7.15 -4.47 8.27
CA VAL A 103 7.62 -4.07 6.94
C VAL A 103 6.81 -2.86 6.49
N ARG A 104 7.50 -1.83 6.01
CA ARG A 104 6.89 -0.62 5.48
C ARG A 104 7.17 -0.49 3.99
N TRP A 105 6.15 -0.12 3.27
CA TRP A 105 6.20 0.12 1.82
C TRP A 105 5.80 1.55 1.51
N SER A 106 6.38 2.07 0.46
CA SER A 106 6.02 3.35 -0.13
C SER A 106 5.73 3.16 -1.60
N PHE A 107 4.56 3.59 -2.04
CA PHE A 107 4.17 3.56 -3.45
C PHE A 107 3.81 4.96 -3.92
N ASP A 108 4.21 5.27 -5.13
CA ASP A 108 3.88 6.50 -5.83
C ASP A 108 3.00 6.16 -7.03
N VAL A 109 1.89 6.87 -7.19
CA VAL A 109 1.01 6.75 -8.34
C VAL A 109 1.07 8.05 -9.12
N ALA A 110 1.45 7.97 -10.38
CA ALA A 110 1.65 9.11 -11.27
C ALA A 110 0.81 8.99 -12.54
N GLY A 111 0.57 10.11 -13.19
CA GLY A 111 -0.02 10.16 -14.55
C GLY A 111 1.05 9.99 -15.63
N ASP A 112 0.64 10.08 -16.89
CA ASP A 112 1.51 9.93 -18.07
C ASP A 112 2.62 10.98 -18.15
N ASP A 113 2.40 12.16 -17.57
CA ASP A 113 3.37 13.24 -17.49
C ASP A 113 4.45 13.03 -16.41
N GLY A 114 4.38 11.93 -15.66
CA GLY A 114 5.28 11.61 -14.56
C GLY A 114 4.97 12.36 -13.26
N ARG A 115 3.96 13.22 -13.23
CA ARG A 115 3.55 13.91 -12.01
C ARG A 115 2.93 12.94 -11.02
N VAL A 116 3.46 12.93 -9.80
CA VAL A 116 2.89 12.13 -8.71
C VAL A 116 1.56 12.71 -8.26
N LEU A 117 0.52 11.88 -8.31
CA LEU A 117 -0.85 12.25 -7.95
C LEU A 117 -1.23 11.76 -6.56
N VAL A 118 -0.73 10.59 -6.18
CA VAL A 118 -0.99 10.00 -4.86
C VAL A 118 0.26 9.31 -4.34
N LEU A 119 0.54 9.50 -3.06
CA LEU A 119 1.50 8.68 -2.32
C LEU A 119 0.75 7.73 -1.41
N VAL A 120 1.24 6.51 -1.32
CA VAL A 120 0.69 5.49 -0.45
C VAL A 120 1.79 4.96 0.47
N ASP A 121 1.58 5.08 1.77
CA ASP A 121 2.39 4.41 2.77
C ASP A 121 1.59 3.25 3.35
N ARG A 122 2.23 2.11 3.47
CA ARG A 122 1.62 0.88 3.97
C ARG A 122 2.57 0.19 4.94
N ALA A 123 2.01 -0.46 5.95
CA ALA A 123 2.78 -1.31 6.84
C ALA A 123 2.06 -2.64 7.09
N GLY A 124 2.83 -3.70 7.21
CA GLY A 124 2.36 -5.02 7.57
C GLY A 124 3.18 -5.60 8.71
N LEU A 125 2.51 -6.23 9.66
CA LEU A 125 3.14 -6.98 10.75
C LEU A 125 3.30 -8.43 10.32
N ARG A 126 4.52 -8.93 10.43
CA ARG A 126 4.82 -10.36 10.31
C ARG A 126 5.16 -10.91 11.68
N SER A 127 4.30 -11.78 12.17
CA SER A 127 4.52 -12.42 13.46
C SER A 127 5.63 -13.47 13.39
N LEU A 128 6.54 -13.41 14.34
CA LEU A 128 7.53 -14.46 14.51
C LEU A 128 6.89 -15.61 15.29
N PRO A 129 7.00 -16.87 14.84
CA PRO A 129 6.62 -17.99 15.67
C PRO A 129 7.48 -17.98 16.96
N ASN A 130 6.84 -18.16 18.11
CA ASN A 130 7.45 -18.27 19.45
C ASN A 130 7.88 -16.97 20.15
N THR A 131 7.46 -15.82 19.74
CA THR A 131 7.61 -14.64 20.60
C THR A 131 6.48 -14.61 21.64
N THR A 132 6.75 -15.16 22.81
CA THR A 132 5.92 -14.97 24.01
C THR A 132 6.24 -13.60 24.61
N GLY A 133 5.76 -12.56 24.01
CA GLY A 133 5.96 -11.19 24.50
C GLY A 133 4.64 -10.42 24.48
N SER A 134 4.17 -10.07 25.65
CA SER A 134 3.07 -9.15 25.80
C SER A 134 3.50 -7.72 25.46
N ASN A 135 2.60 -6.94 24.87
CA ASN A 135 2.56 -5.49 24.84
C ASN A 135 3.26 -4.70 23.70
N GLY A 136 3.85 -5.31 22.70
CA GLY A 136 4.39 -4.57 21.55
C GLY A 136 3.35 -4.16 20.48
N ALA A 137 2.08 -4.41 20.74
CA ALA A 137 1.05 -4.29 19.71
C ALA A 137 0.67 -2.83 19.33
N THR A 138 1.07 -1.87 20.14
CA THR A 138 0.73 -0.45 19.91
C THR A 138 1.82 0.35 19.21
N ASP A 139 3.06 -0.10 19.25
CA ASP A 139 4.18 0.68 18.73
C ASP A 139 4.17 0.85 17.20
N PHE A 140 3.56 -0.09 16.48
CA PHE A 140 3.46 -0.01 15.03
C PHE A 140 2.25 0.81 14.53
N LEU A 141 1.33 1.18 15.42
CA LEU A 141 0.19 2.03 15.07
C LEU A 141 0.56 3.51 15.02
N VAL A 142 1.74 3.85 15.51
CA VAL A 142 2.24 5.23 15.42
C VAL A 142 2.63 5.49 13.96
N PRO A 143 2.05 6.49 13.31
CA PRO A 143 2.48 6.87 11.97
C PRO A 143 3.96 7.20 11.97
N PRO A 144 4.70 6.91 10.90
CA PRO A 144 6.08 7.33 10.80
C PRO A 144 6.16 8.84 11.04
N SER A 145 7.03 9.25 11.94
CA SER A 145 7.20 10.65 12.36
C SER A 145 7.74 11.56 11.27
N GLU A 146 8.15 11.00 10.16
CA GLU A 146 8.64 11.76 9.02
C GLU A 146 7.49 12.03 8.07
N GLU A 147 7.03 13.27 8.07
CA GLU A 147 6.35 13.80 6.92
C GLU A 147 7.27 13.59 5.72
N ARG A 148 6.78 12.95 4.68
CA ARG A 148 7.47 12.96 3.41
C ARG A 148 7.54 14.40 2.94
N THR A 149 8.65 15.06 3.29
CA THR A 149 8.97 16.40 2.83
C THR A 149 9.38 16.35 1.36
N GLY A 150 8.48 16.21 0.49
CA GLY A 150 8.75 16.17 -0.95
C GLY A 150 7.65 16.81 -1.75
N PHE A 151 6.78 17.47 -1.05
CA PHE A 151 5.59 18.01 -1.62
C PHE A 151 5.57 19.54 -1.55
N THR A 152 6.39 20.13 -2.30
CA THR A 152 6.20 21.54 -2.66
C THR A 152 5.52 21.66 -4.00
#